data_5dac59e18abe40f2c73414f84a73a3a3
#
_entry.id   5dac59e18abe40f2c73414f84a73a3a3
#
_cell.length_a   1.000
_cell.length_b   1.000
_cell.length_c   1.000
_cell.angle_alpha   90.00
_cell.angle_beta   90.00
_cell.angle_gamma   90.00
#
_symmetry.space_group_name_H-M   'P 1'
#
loop_
_entity.id
_entity.type
_entity.pdbx_description
1 polymer ?
#
loop_
_entity_poly.entity_id
_entity_poly.type
_entity_poly.pdbx_seq_one_letter_code
_entity_poly.pdbx_strand_id
1 'polypeptide(L)'
;MSLKGKIYGLVGVIGSGKSYQAEALMVGAACEERPMIMGDFSEGIRQTLMNIFTGESKKIDCTGEAYAKWKQLSSDILLPFKPQEESPNILDSVRVEGRELLQRTGEYLKSLAGEDVWARWTANAVTNSWAKMSEEDAFMCDIVFGSLRFDCEAEAIFKVAEATGKEVQIYFCDYHSDSYELNDHVSEKFAQYFLSLGCKDGDDITELVKQKLDGKA
;
A
#
# COMPACT_ATOMS: atom_id res chain seq x y z
N MET A 1 18.13 -13.24 -21.78
CA MET A 1 18.13 -13.66 -20.36
C MET A 1 16.94 -13.00 -19.70
N SER A 2 15.99 -13.78 -19.20
CA SER A 2 14.85 -13.25 -18.45
C SER A 2 15.36 -12.61 -17.15
N LEU A 3 15.01 -11.33 -16.91
CA LEU A 3 15.41 -10.63 -15.69
C LEU A 3 14.57 -11.16 -14.52
N LYS A 4 15.23 -11.52 -13.42
CA LYS A 4 14.54 -11.87 -12.18
C LYS A 4 13.77 -10.67 -11.66
N GLY A 5 12.47 -10.85 -11.37
CA GLY A 5 11.65 -9.80 -10.80
C GLY A 5 12.09 -9.39 -9.40
N LYS A 6 11.74 -8.17 -9.01
CA LYS A 6 12.11 -7.53 -7.73
C LYS A 6 10.88 -7.15 -6.91
N ILE A 7 11.12 -6.76 -5.67
CA ILE A 7 10.12 -6.16 -4.80
C ILE A 7 10.44 -4.67 -4.68
N TYR A 8 9.45 -3.84 -4.97
CA TYR A 8 9.53 -2.39 -4.85
C TYR A 8 8.65 -1.91 -3.70
N GLY A 9 9.21 -1.08 -2.83
CA GLY A 9 8.48 -0.36 -1.80
C GLY A 9 8.54 1.14 -2.04
N LEU A 10 7.42 1.85 -1.87
CA LEU A 10 7.34 3.30 -2.08
C LEU A 10 7.03 4.00 -0.76
N VAL A 11 7.96 4.86 -0.31
CA VAL A 11 7.86 5.68 0.89
C VAL A 11 7.70 7.15 0.50
N GLY A 12 6.87 7.90 1.19
CA GLY A 12 6.68 9.33 0.96
C GLY A 12 5.43 9.83 1.67
N VAL A 13 5.32 11.11 1.91
CA VAL A 13 4.16 11.74 2.56
C VAL A 13 2.91 11.70 1.66
N ILE A 14 1.76 12.03 2.19
CA ILE A 14 0.52 12.17 1.39
C ILE A 14 0.75 13.23 0.31
N GLY A 15 0.40 12.92 -0.94
CA GLY A 15 0.59 13.83 -2.08
C GLY A 15 1.97 13.76 -2.75
N SER A 16 2.93 13.01 -2.23
CA SER A 16 4.31 12.93 -2.76
C SER A 16 4.47 12.17 -4.08
N GLY A 17 3.40 11.73 -4.75
CA GLY A 17 3.48 11.05 -6.04
C GLY A 17 3.64 9.53 -6.01
N LYS A 18 3.58 8.86 -4.84
CA LYS A 18 3.71 7.38 -4.73
C LYS A 18 2.80 6.61 -5.69
N SER A 19 1.54 7.01 -5.82
CA SER A 19 0.59 6.34 -6.73
C SER A 19 1.02 6.48 -8.19
N TYR A 20 1.55 7.63 -8.58
CA TYR A 20 2.09 7.86 -9.92
C TYR A 20 3.31 6.96 -10.18
N GLN A 21 4.22 6.85 -9.21
CA GLN A 21 5.38 5.97 -9.32
C GLN A 21 4.97 4.49 -9.40
N ALA A 22 3.98 4.07 -8.61
CA ALA A 22 3.45 2.70 -8.68
C ALA A 22 2.84 2.40 -10.05
N GLU A 23 2.09 3.34 -10.64
CA GLU A 23 1.54 3.22 -12.00
C GLU A 23 2.65 3.18 -13.06
N ALA A 24 3.69 4.00 -12.93
CA ALA A 24 4.83 3.98 -13.86
C ALA A 24 5.56 2.63 -13.85
N LEU A 25 5.77 2.02 -12.66
CA LEU A 25 6.32 0.67 -12.53
C LEU A 25 5.41 -0.37 -13.20
N MET A 26 4.09 -0.24 -13.02
CA MET A 26 3.11 -1.14 -13.61
C MET A 26 3.11 -1.06 -15.15
N VAL A 27 3.15 0.15 -15.70
CA VAL A 27 3.25 0.35 -17.15
C VAL A 27 4.57 -0.20 -17.69
N GLY A 28 5.68 0.04 -17.00
CA GLY A 28 6.99 -0.49 -17.38
C GLY A 28 7.01 -2.03 -17.42
N ALA A 29 6.47 -2.70 -16.40
CA ALA A 29 6.37 -4.15 -16.39
C ALA A 29 5.47 -4.67 -17.52
N ALA A 30 4.33 -4.02 -17.78
CA ALA A 30 3.43 -4.39 -18.88
C ALA A 30 4.10 -4.24 -20.27
N CYS A 31 4.88 -3.17 -20.48
CA CYS A 31 5.64 -2.99 -21.73
C CYS A 31 6.71 -4.06 -21.93
N GLU A 32 7.23 -4.64 -20.85
CA GLU A 32 8.22 -5.72 -20.87
C GLU A 32 7.58 -7.12 -20.78
N GLU A 33 6.25 -7.19 -20.86
CA GLU A 33 5.46 -8.44 -20.72
C GLU A 33 5.78 -9.21 -19.41
N ARG A 34 6.14 -8.49 -18.35
CA ARG A 34 6.43 -9.08 -17.03
C ARG A 34 5.20 -9.08 -16.14
N PRO A 35 4.90 -10.21 -15.47
CA PRO A 35 3.85 -10.23 -14.44
C PRO A 35 4.16 -9.26 -13.31
N MET A 36 3.11 -8.68 -12.72
CA MET A 36 3.24 -7.82 -11.57
C MET A 36 2.15 -8.11 -10.54
N ILE A 37 2.53 -8.05 -9.27
CA ILE A 37 1.63 -8.10 -8.12
C ILE A 37 1.69 -6.74 -7.41
N MET A 38 0.50 -6.20 -7.12
CA MET A 38 0.36 -4.97 -6.34
C MET A 38 -0.05 -5.29 -4.90
N GLY A 39 0.64 -4.71 -3.94
CA GLY A 39 0.27 -4.73 -2.52
C GLY A 39 0.03 -3.31 -2.01
N ASP A 40 -1.11 -3.08 -1.37
CA ASP A 40 -1.38 -1.84 -0.64
C ASP A 40 -1.90 -2.21 0.75
N PHE A 41 -1.26 -1.67 1.78
CA PHE A 41 -1.58 -2.01 3.17
C PHE A 41 -2.97 -1.52 3.61
N SER A 42 -3.63 -0.68 2.83
CA SER A 42 -5.02 -0.29 3.04
C SER A 42 -6.04 -1.26 2.42
N GLU A 43 -5.60 -2.21 1.58
CA GLU A 43 -6.50 -3.09 0.84
C GLU A 43 -7.30 -4.04 1.73
N GLY A 44 -6.70 -4.56 2.79
CA GLY A 44 -7.42 -5.39 3.76
C GLY A 44 -8.58 -4.65 4.41
N ILE A 45 -8.39 -3.37 4.73
CA ILE A 45 -9.43 -2.51 5.28
C ILE A 45 -10.53 -2.29 4.24
N ARG A 46 -10.16 -1.94 3.01
CA ARG A 46 -11.10 -1.75 1.89
C ARG A 46 -11.90 -3.00 1.62
N GLN A 47 -11.25 -4.17 1.56
CA GLN A 47 -11.94 -5.43 1.34
C GLN A 47 -12.93 -5.75 2.45
N THR A 48 -12.55 -5.53 3.71
CA THR A 48 -13.43 -5.75 4.86
C THR A 48 -14.69 -4.90 4.74
N LEU A 49 -14.53 -3.61 4.46
CA LEU A 49 -15.66 -2.70 4.27
C LEU A 49 -16.51 -3.06 3.05
N MET A 50 -15.88 -3.37 1.92
CA MET A 50 -16.60 -3.80 0.71
C MET A 50 -17.45 -5.05 0.99
N ASN A 51 -16.91 -6.05 1.67
CA ASN A 51 -17.66 -7.26 2.04
C ASN A 51 -18.84 -6.93 2.94
N ILE A 52 -18.69 -5.98 3.88
CA ILE A 52 -19.79 -5.53 4.75
C ILE A 52 -20.87 -4.81 3.92
N PHE A 53 -20.50 -3.89 3.05
CA PHE A 53 -21.46 -3.08 2.29
C PHE A 53 -22.15 -3.84 1.16
N THR A 54 -21.47 -4.77 0.52
CA THR A 54 -22.04 -5.54 -0.60
C THR A 54 -22.67 -6.86 -0.18
N GLY A 55 -22.39 -7.33 1.05
CA GLY A 55 -22.79 -8.66 1.51
C GLY A 55 -22.06 -9.82 0.79
N GLU A 56 -21.03 -9.50 -0.01
CA GLU A 56 -20.28 -10.48 -0.79
C GLU A 56 -18.89 -10.72 -0.19
N SER A 57 -18.49 -11.96 -0.02
CA SER A 57 -17.13 -12.34 0.38
C SER A 57 -16.26 -12.56 -0.85
N LYS A 58 -15.75 -11.48 -1.43
CA LYS A 58 -14.81 -11.54 -2.55
C LYS A 58 -13.38 -11.38 -2.04
N LYS A 59 -12.48 -12.23 -2.53
CA LYS A 59 -11.03 -12.06 -2.34
C LYS A 59 -10.48 -11.11 -3.40
N ILE A 60 -9.55 -10.26 -3.00
CA ILE A 60 -8.84 -9.38 -3.92
C ILE A 60 -7.89 -10.22 -4.77
N ASP A 61 -7.94 -10.00 -6.08
CA ASP A 61 -6.87 -10.40 -6.98
C ASP A 61 -5.86 -9.26 -7.05
N CYS A 62 -4.66 -9.50 -6.51
CA CYS A 62 -3.57 -8.53 -6.47
C CYS A 62 -2.81 -8.40 -7.79
N THR A 63 -3.26 -9.05 -8.87
CA THR A 63 -2.56 -9.03 -10.14
C THR A 63 -3.04 -7.92 -11.07
N GLY A 64 -2.10 -7.15 -11.60
CA GLY A 64 -2.22 -6.24 -12.73
C GLY A 64 -3.57 -5.50 -12.87
N GLU A 65 -4.25 -5.75 -13.99
CA GLU A 65 -5.50 -5.08 -14.36
C GLU A 65 -6.68 -5.40 -13.42
N ALA A 66 -6.72 -6.62 -12.86
CA ALA A 66 -7.76 -7.02 -11.91
C ALA A 66 -7.67 -6.19 -10.62
N TYR A 67 -6.46 -5.93 -10.14
CA TYR A 67 -6.22 -5.06 -9.00
C TYR A 67 -6.65 -3.61 -9.30
N ALA A 68 -6.29 -3.05 -10.45
CA ALA A 68 -6.65 -1.69 -10.83
C ALA A 68 -8.17 -1.51 -10.89
N LYS A 69 -8.89 -2.46 -11.50
CA LYS A 69 -10.37 -2.47 -11.55
C LYS A 69 -11.00 -2.54 -10.16
N TRP A 70 -10.44 -3.40 -9.29
CA TRP A 70 -10.93 -3.51 -7.92
C TRP A 70 -10.70 -2.23 -7.11
N LYS A 71 -9.52 -1.62 -7.24
CA LYS A 71 -9.18 -0.37 -6.56
C LYS A 71 -10.10 0.77 -6.98
N GLN A 72 -10.41 0.90 -8.27
CA GLN A 72 -11.38 1.86 -8.78
C GLN A 72 -12.78 1.59 -8.20
N LEU A 73 -13.28 0.36 -8.29
CA LEU A 73 -14.59 -0.02 -7.77
C LEU A 73 -14.72 0.26 -6.26
N SER A 74 -13.70 -0.10 -5.47
CA SER A 74 -13.72 0.15 -4.03
C SER A 74 -13.70 1.64 -3.70
N SER A 75 -13.00 2.44 -4.49
CA SER A 75 -13.01 3.90 -4.36
C SER A 75 -14.37 4.49 -4.70
N ASP A 76 -15.00 4.03 -5.79
CA ASP A 76 -16.33 4.49 -6.22
C ASP A 76 -17.42 4.17 -5.19
N ILE A 77 -17.28 3.07 -4.45
CA ILE A 77 -18.25 2.67 -3.42
C ILE A 77 -17.96 3.34 -2.07
N LEU A 78 -16.70 3.44 -1.67
CA LEU A 78 -16.33 3.89 -0.32
C LEU A 78 -16.11 5.41 -0.21
N LEU A 79 -15.65 6.09 -1.28
CA LEU A 79 -15.33 7.51 -1.25
C LEU A 79 -16.53 8.48 -1.39
N PRO A 80 -17.68 8.12 -2.02
CA PRO A 80 -18.84 9.03 -2.13
C PRO A 80 -19.59 9.28 -0.82
N PHE A 81 -19.20 8.68 0.30
CA PHE A 81 -19.76 9.02 1.62
C PHE A 81 -19.30 10.42 2.05
N LYS A 82 -19.79 11.44 1.32
CA LYS A 82 -19.75 12.82 1.79
C LYS A 82 -20.95 13.06 2.70
N PRO A 83 -20.80 13.75 3.84
CA PRO A 83 -21.93 14.26 4.59
C PRO A 83 -22.77 15.14 3.64
N GLN A 84 -24.05 14.89 3.51
CA GLN A 84 -24.94 15.84 2.88
C GLN A 84 -25.09 17.02 3.85
N GLU A 85 -24.66 18.21 3.42
CA GLU A 85 -24.62 19.41 4.27
C GLU A 85 -26.00 19.89 4.78
N GLU A 86 -27.13 19.28 4.41
CA GLU A 86 -28.48 19.80 4.62
C GLU A 86 -29.48 18.83 5.26
N SER A 87 -29.08 17.78 5.96
CA SER A 87 -30.06 16.91 6.60
C SER A 87 -30.08 17.08 8.13
N PRO A 88 -31.21 17.52 8.71
CA PRO A 88 -31.33 17.75 10.16
C PRO A 88 -31.56 16.48 10.99
N ASN A 89 -31.35 15.29 10.43
CA ASN A 89 -31.57 14.02 11.11
C ASN A 89 -30.35 13.57 11.91
N ILE A 90 -30.60 13.07 13.12
CA ILE A 90 -29.58 12.52 14.06
C ILE A 90 -28.71 11.42 13.38
N LEU A 91 -29.22 10.72 12.38
CA LEU A 91 -28.47 9.74 11.57
C LEU A 91 -27.40 10.38 10.68
N ASP A 92 -27.51 11.66 10.33
CA ASP A 92 -26.56 12.35 9.48
C ASP A 92 -25.32 12.80 10.25
N SER A 93 -25.41 12.95 11.57
CA SER A 93 -24.27 13.24 12.45
C SER A 93 -23.31 12.06 12.59
N VAL A 94 -23.66 10.88 12.08
CA VAL A 94 -22.87 9.64 12.12
C VAL A 94 -22.24 9.32 10.75
N ARG A 95 -22.48 10.11 9.72
CA ARG A 95 -21.87 9.93 8.39
C ARG A 95 -20.42 10.37 8.42
N VAL A 96 -19.57 9.38 8.51
CA VAL A 96 -18.11 9.52 8.45
C VAL A 96 -17.69 9.61 6.98
N GLU A 97 -16.85 10.57 6.61
CA GLU A 97 -16.24 10.60 5.28
C GLU A 97 -15.59 9.25 4.98
N GLY A 98 -15.63 8.78 3.72
CA GLY A 98 -15.13 7.46 3.35
C GLY A 98 -13.67 7.24 3.76
N ARG A 99 -12.85 8.30 3.73
CA ARG A 99 -11.46 8.26 4.22
C ARG A 99 -11.39 8.06 5.74
N GLU A 100 -12.21 8.77 6.50
CA GLU A 100 -12.28 8.63 7.95
C GLU A 100 -12.80 7.24 8.36
N LEU A 101 -13.78 6.71 7.61
CA LEU A 101 -14.27 5.34 7.80
C LEU A 101 -13.14 4.31 7.63
N LEU A 102 -12.32 4.44 6.59
CA LEU A 102 -11.15 3.60 6.39
C LEU A 102 -10.16 3.71 7.55
N GLN A 103 -9.86 4.93 8.00
CA GLN A 103 -8.94 5.17 9.12
C GLN A 103 -9.47 4.56 10.42
N ARG A 104 -10.70 4.88 10.81
CA ARG A 104 -11.31 4.34 12.05
C ARG A 104 -11.42 2.82 12.04
N THR A 105 -11.81 2.24 10.90
CA THR A 105 -11.86 0.78 10.76
C THR A 105 -10.47 0.16 10.89
N GLY A 106 -9.48 0.78 10.26
CA GLY A 106 -8.08 0.35 10.33
C GLY A 106 -7.56 0.36 11.75
N GLU A 107 -7.77 1.45 12.48
CA GLU A 107 -7.34 1.62 13.87
C GLU A 107 -8.09 0.67 14.83
N TYR A 108 -9.40 0.53 14.65
CA TYR A 108 -10.19 -0.38 15.46
C TYR A 108 -9.71 -1.84 15.33
N LEU A 109 -9.47 -2.31 14.12
CA LEU A 109 -8.98 -3.67 13.93
C LEU A 109 -7.53 -3.85 14.38
N LYS A 110 -6.68 -2.82 14.29
CA LYS A 110 -5.35 -2.83 14.92
C LYS A 110 -5.45 -3.01 16.44
N SER A 111 -6.37 -2.31 17.10
CA SER A 111 -6.56 -2.43 18.55
C SER A 111 -7.02 -3.83 19.00
N LEU A 112 -7.69 -4.59 18.12
CA LEU A 112 -8.15 -5.94 18.41
C LEU A 112 -7.15 -7.04 18.04
N ALA A 113 -6.43 -6.87 16.92
CA ALA A 113 -5.63 -7.93 16.30
C ALA A 113 -4.11 -7.63 16.24
N GLY A 114 -3.69 -6.47 16.75
CA GLY A 114 -2.30 -6.00 16.77
C GLY A 114 -2.00 -4.99 15.68
N GLU A 115 -0.99 -4.15 15.95
CA GLU A 115 -0.58 -3.04 15.06
C GLU A 115 -0.17 -3.50 13.65
N ASP A 116 0.31 -4.73 13.51
CA ASP A 116 0.79 -5.32 12.27
C ASP A 116 -0.28 -6.09 11.47
N VAL A 117 -1.55 -6.07 11.91
CA VAL A 117 -2.62 -6.89 11.29
C VAL A 117 -2.75 -6.67 9.78
N TRP A 118 -2.68 -5.41 9.32
CA TRP A 118 -2.81 -5.08 7.90
C TRP A 118 -1.55 -5.41 7.12
N ALA A 119 -0.39 -5.22 7.74
CA ALA A 119 0.89 -5.60 7.16
C ALA A 119 0.95 -7.12 6.92
N ARG A 120 0.58 -7.93 7.90
CA ARG A 120 0.46 -9.40 7.78
C ARG A 120 -0.58 -9.81 6.73
N TRP A 121 -1.74 -9.16 6.73
CA TRP A 121 -2.79 -9.45 5.76
C TRP A 121 -2.29 -9.22 4.32
N THR A 122 -1.68 -8.08 4.05
CA THR A 122 -1.16 -7.72 2.73
C THR A 122 -0.02 -8.65 2.31
N ALA A 123 0.94 -8.93 3.20
CA ALA A 123 2.02 -9.87 2.92
C ALA A 123 1.48 -11.26 2.53
N ASN A 124 0.49 -11.77 3.27
CA ASN A 124 -0.15 -13.04 2.97
C ASN A 124 -0.90 -13.02 1.63
N ALA A 125 -1.63 -11.95 1.32
CA ALA A 125 -2.35 -11.81 0.06
C ALA A 125 -1.39 -11.81 -1.14
N VAL A 126 -0.30 -11.05 -1.05
CA VAL A 126 0.76 -10.96 -2.06
C VAL A 126 1.46 -12.31 -2.24
N THR A 127 1.92 -12.93 -1.15
CA THR A 127 2.60 -14.23 -1.21
C THR A 127 1.70 -15.33 -1.78
N ASN A 128 0.42 -15.34 -1.40
CA ASN A 128 -0.55 -16.29 -1.94
C ASN A 128 -0.83 -16.05 -3.44
N SER A 129 -0.82 -14.81 -3.91
CA SER A 129 -0.98 -14.48 -5.32
C SER A 129 0.25 -14.95 -6.12
N TRP A 130 1.44 -14.67 -5.60
CA TRP A 130 2.71 -15.11 -6.18
C TRP A 130 2.82 -16.65 -6.25
N ALA A 131 2.45 -17.35 -5.20
CA ALA A 131 2.52 -18.82 -5.12
C ALA A 131 1.58 -19.56 -6.09
N LYS A 132 0.61 -18.86 -6.69
CA LYS A 132 -0.30 -19.42 -7.70
C LYS A 132 0.19 -19.26 -9.13
N MET A 133 1.25 -18.52 -9.35
CA MET A 133 1.85 -18.30 -10.66
C MET A 133 2.60 -19.54 -11.13
N SER A 134 2.83 -19.63 -12.44
CA SER A 134 3.80 -20.58 -12.99
C SER A 134 5.21 -20.27 -12.45
N GLU A 135 6.13 -21.23 -12.48
CA GLU A 135 7.52 -21.00 -12.03
C GLU A 135 8.19 -19.87 -12.82
N GLU A 136 7.93 -19.80 -14.13
CA GLU A 136 8.47 -18.77 -15.02
C GLU A 136 7.91 -17.38 -14.66
N ASP A 137 6.58 -17.26 -14.54
CA ASP A 137 5.94 -16.00 -14.14
C ASP A 137 6.37 -15.57 -12.73
N ALA A 138 6.41 -16.50 -11.80
CA ALA A 138 6.84 -16.24 -10.42
C ALA A 138 8.29 -15.73 -10.38
N PHE A 139 9.18 -16.25 -11.23
CA PHE A 139 10.57 -15.79 -11.33
C PHE A 139 10.65 -14.36 -11.86
N MET A 140 9.90 -14.03 -12.94
CA MET A 140 9.93 -12.72 -13.59
C MET A 140 9.05 -11.68 -12.90
N CYS A 141 8.09 -12.09 -12.05
CA CYS A 141 7.11 -11.22 -11.45
C CYS A 141 7.76 -10.13 -10.59
N ASP A 142 7.39 -8.88 -10.84
CA ASP A 142 7.65 -7.77 -9.93
C ASP A 142 6.54 -7.67 -8.89
N ILE A 143 6.90 -7.27 -7.68
CA ILE A 143 5.95 -7.01 -6.58
C ILE A 143 6.11 -5.57 -6.16
N VAL A 144 5.03 -4.78 -6.17
CA VAL A 144 5.06 -3.36 -5.80
C VAL A 144 4.18 -3.11 -4.59
N PHE A 145 4.76 -2.52 -3.55
CA PHE A 145 4.04 -2.00 -2.39
C PHE A 145 3.93 -0.48 -2.53
N GLY A 146 2.74 -0.02 -2.91
CA GLY A 146 2.49 1.35 -3.34
C GLY A 146 2.49 2.41 -2.22
N SER A 147 2.57 2.02 -0.94
CA SER A 147 2.52 2.98 0.17
C SER A 147 2.99 2.36 1.47
N LEU A 148 4.23 2.68 1.88
CA LEU A 148 4.77 2.33 3.19
C LEU A 148 4.63 3.50 4.14
N ARG A 149 4.04 3.26 5.30
CA ARG A 149 3.72 4.28 6.30
C ARG A 149 4.15 3.92 7.72
N PHE A 150 4.49 2.64 7.95
CA PHE A 150 4.80 2.11 9.27
C PHE A 150 5.96 1.11 9.21
N ASP A 151 6.69 0.98 10.31
CA ASP A 151 7.79 0.02 10.45
C ASP A 151 7.32 -1.43 10.18
N CYS A 152 6.16 -1.81 10.70
CA CYS A 152 5.58 -3.15 10.48
C CYS A 152 5.25 -3.45 9.01
N GLU A 153 4.96 -2.43 8.19
CA GLU A 153 4.75 -2.58 6.75
C GLU A 153 6.08 -2.84 6.03
N ALA A 154 7.14 -2.13 6.43
CA ALA A 154 8.49 -2.39 5.91
C ALA A 154 8.98 -3.79 6.30
N GLU A 155 8.79 -4.22 7.56
CA GLU A 155 9.10 -5.59 7.99
C GLU A 155 8.34 -6.65 7.16
N ALA A 156 7.08 -6.38 6.84
CA ALA A 156 6.26 -7.29 6.02
C ALA A 156 6.81 -7.46 4.60
N ILE A 157 7.36 -6.39 4.00
CA ILE A 157 8.04 -6.45 2.70
C ILE A 157 9.26 -7.37 2.76
N PHE A 158 10.10 -7.26 3.78
CA PHE A 158 11.27 -8.14 3.92
C PHE A 158 10.85 -9.60 4.15
N LYS A 159 9.77 -9.87 4.87
CA LYS A 159 9.20 -11.23 5.01
C LYS A 159 8.71 -11.79 3.67
N VAL A 160 8.08 -10.95 2.82
CA VAL A 160 7.71 -11.36 1.45
C VAL A 160 8.97 -11.67 0.63
N ALA A 161 10.02 -10.88 0.78
CA ALA A 161 11.29 -11.10 0.11
C ALA A 161 11.93 -12.45 0.50
N GLU A 162 11.95 -12.79 1.79
CA GLU A 162 12.39 -14.09 2.27
C GLU A 162 11.57 -15.25 1.67
N ALA A 163 10.23 -15.10 1.64
CA ALA A 163 9.33 -16.12 1.11
C ALA A 163 9.45 -16.33 -0.40
N THR A 164 9.80 -15.28 -1.16
CA THR A 164 9.85 -15.29 -2.63
C THR A 164 11.27 -15.38 -3.18
N GLY A 165 12.28 -15.21 -2.33
CA GLY A 165 13.68 -15.14 -2.72
C GLY A 165 14.04 -13.93 -3.59
N LYS A 166 13.22 -12.86 -3.58
CA LYS A 166 13.41 -11.65 -4.40
C LYS A 166 14.20 -10.58 -3.68
N GLU A 167 14.91 -9.75 -4.45
CA GLU A 167 15.59 -8.54 -3.97
C GLU A 167 14.56 -7.45 -3.67
N VAL A 168 14.78 -6.69 -2.60
CA VAL A 168 13.97 -5.53 -2.21
C VAL A 168 14.66 -4.24 -2.60
N GLN A 169 13.92 -3.30 -3.17
CA GLN A 169 14.31 -1.92 -3.41
C GLN A 169 13.21 -1.00 -2.88
N ILE A 170 13.56 -0.09 -1.97
CA ILE A 170 12.61 0.87 -1.39
C ILE A 170 13.01 2.26 -1.83
N TYR A 171 12.09 2.94 -2.52
CA TYR A 171 12.32 4.28 -3.05
C TYR A 171 11.59 5.33 -2.25
N PHE A 172 12.27 6.46 -2.01
CA PHE A 172 11.66 7.65 -1.47
C PHE A 172 10.99 8.44 -2.59
N CYS A 173 9.74 8.86 -2.39
CA CYS A 173 8.94 9.61 -3.34
C CYS A 173 8.67 11.01 -2.79
N ASP A 174 9.11 12.03 -3.51
CA ASP A 174 8.96 13.43 -3.14
C ASP A 174 8.74 14.34 -4.37
N TYR A 175 8.00 13.83 -5.35
CA TYR A 175 7.79 14.50 -6.64
C TYR A 175 7.09 15.87 -6.53
N HIS A 176 6.32 16.08 -5.47
CA HIS A 176 5.55 17.32 -5.24
C HIS A 176 5.99 18.06 -3.96
N SER A 177 7.29 18.09 -3.67
CA SER A 177 7.84 18.65 -2.42
C SER A 177 7.34 20.07 -2.07
N ASP A 178 7.07 20.89 -3.09
CA ASP A 178 6.64 22.28 -2.90
C ASP A 178 5.12 22.46 -2.75
N SER A 179 4.32 21.37 -2.84
CA SER A 179 2.87 21.45 -3.00
C SER A 179 2.06 20.80 -1.87
N TYR A 180 2.70 20.20 -0.88
CA TYR A 180 1.98 19.57 0.24
C TYR A 180 2.38 20.15 1.59
N GLU A 181 1.39 20.23 2.51
CA GLU A 181 1.64 20.54 3.91
C GLU A 181 1.99 19.28 4.68
N LEU A 182 3.07 19.33 5.47
CA LEU A 182 3.42 18.24 6.38
C LEU A 182 2.33 18.09 7.43
N ASN A 183 1.78 16.90 7.54
CA ASN A 183 0.73 16.58 8.49
C ASN A 183 1.33 15.78 9.66
N ASP A 184 0.94 16.11 10.90
CA ASP A 184 1.38 15.41 12.12
C ASP A 184 0.73 14.03 12.32
N HIS A 185 -0.03 13.55 11.33
CA HIS A 185 -0.67 12.24 11.42
C HIS A 185 0.36 11.12 11.54
N VAL A 186 0.08 10.14 12.38
CA VAL A 186 1.01 9.02 12.68
C VAL A 186 1.49 8.28 11.43
N SER A 187 0.65 8.19 10.39
CA SER A 187 0.99 7.54 9.11
C SER A 187 2.02 8.30 8.27
N GLU A 188 2.33 9.54 8.62
CA GLU A 188 3.32 10.34 7.91
C GLU A 188 4.71 10.29 8.57
N LYS A 189 4.78 9.89 9.84
CA LYS A 189 6.03 9.89 10.63
C LYS A 189 7.13 9.04 10.01
N PHE A 190 6.75 7.92 9.39
CA PHE A 190 7.71 7.05 8.72
C PHE A 190 8.39 7.76 7.55
N ALA A 191 7.63 8.44 6.69
CA ALA A 191 8.17 9.19 5.57
C ALA A 191 8.92 10.47 6.03
N GLN A 192 8.40 11.18 7.03
CA GLN A 192 9.03 12.38 7.60
C GLN A 192 10.41 12.07 8.18
N TYR A 193 10.61 10.87 8.73
CA TYR A 193 11.92 10.43 9.20
C TYR A 193 12.96 10.47 8.07
N PHE A 194 12.67 9.89 6.90
CA PHE A 194 13.60 9.89 5.76
C PHE A 194 13.78 11.29 5.15
N LEU A 195 12.70 12.08 5.13
CA LEU A 195 12.78 13.48 4.71
C LEU A 195 13.73 14.28 5.62
N SER A 196 13.69 14.04 6.94
CA SER A 196 14.62 14.69 7.90
C SER A 196 16.08 14.28 7.72
N LEU A 197 16.34 13.12 7.12
CA LEU A 197 17.69 12.67 6.73
C LEU A 197 18.14 13.28 5.39
N GLY A 198 17.31 14.07 4.71
CA GLY A 198 17.61 14.72 3.44
C GLY A 198 17.43 13.80 2.22
N CYS A 199 16.67 12.71 2.34
CA CYS A 199 16.33 11.87 1.20
C CYS A 199 15.50 12.64 0.18
N LYS A 200 15.76 12.38 -1.11
CA LYS A 200 15.14 13.05 -2.25
C LYS A 200 14.34 12.08 -3.10
N ASP A 201 13.49 12.62 -3.96
CA ASP A 201 12.71 11.83 -4.91
C ASP A 201 13.61 10.90 -5.73
N GLY A 202 13.23 9.61 -5.77
CA GLY A 202 13.94 8.55 -6.47
C GLY A 202 15.13 7.93 -5.72
N ASP A 203 15.49 8.41 -4.53
CA ASP A 203 16.57 7.80 -3.74
C ASP A 203 16.18 6.37 -3.33
N ASP A 204 17.09 5.41 -3.54
CA ASP A 204 16.99 4.07 -2.94
C ASP A 204 17.37 4.15 -1.46
N ILE A 205 16.37 4.01 -0.60
CA ILE A 205 16.51 4.09 0.86
C ILE A 205 16.47 2.71 1.55
N THR A 206 16.63 1.62 0.81
CA THR A 206 16.49 0.25 1.32
C THR A 206 17.37 0.01 2.56
N GLU A 207 18.63 0.42 2.51
CA GLU A 207 19.55 0.22 3.64
C GLU A 207 19.23 1.13 4.82
N LEU A 208 18.72 2.35 4.59
CA LEU A 208 18.26 3.23 5.67
C LEU A 208 17.03 2.65 6.37
N VAL A 209 16.12 2.03 5.61
CA VAL A 209 14.95 1.35 6.18
C VAL A 209 15.39 0.18 7.07
N LYS A 210 16.32 -0.66 6.62
CA LYS A 210 16.87 -1.75 7.44
C LYS A 210 17.52 -1.25 8.73
N GLN A 211 18.34 -0.19 8.62
CA GLN A 211 18.98 0.41 9.80
C GLN A 211 17.97 0.94 10.81
N LYS A 212 16.89 1.58 10.32
CA LYS A 212 15.79 2.04 11.16
C LYS A 212 15.10 0.88 11.87
N LEU A 213 14.78 -0.21 11.16
CA LEU A 213 14.15 -1.40 11.76
C LEU A 213 15.05 -2.10 12.78
N ASP A 214 16.36 -2.10 12.55
CA ASP A 214 17.34 -2.65 13.49
C ASP A 214 17.58 -1.77 14.73
N GLY A 215 16.94 -0.61 14.83
CA GLY A 215 17.12 0.36 15.90
C GLY A 215 18.50 1.01 15.91
N LYS A 216 19.18 1.08 14.76
CA LYS A 216 20.53 1.66 14.58
C LYS A 216 20.49 3.07 13.97
N ALA A 217 19.30 3.63 13.73
CA ALA A 217 19.09 4.92 13.11
C ALA A 217 18.52 5.95 14.09
#